data_f2c262fafef90c8ad98aa5c073854de5
#
_entry.id   f2c262fafef90c8ad98aa5c073854de5
#
_cell.length_a   1.000
_cell.length_b   1.000
_cell.length_c   1.000
_cell.angle_alpha   90.00
_cell.angle_beta   90.00
_cell.angle_gamma   90.00
#
_symmetry.space_group_name_H-M   'P 1'
#
loop_
_entity.id
_entity.type
_entity.pdbx_description
1 polymer ?
#
loop_
_entity_poly.entity_id
_entity_poly.type
_entity_poly.pdbx_seq_one_letter_code
_entity_poly.pdbx_strand_id
1 'polypeptide(L)'
;MPSPYNDIVLEHFKNPRNTGRIENPDGKATEGSPACGDMVSLYLMVDPETKIITDIKFESYGCASNIATGSIITELAKGKTIEEAKKITWKEASDALGGLPKIKAHCSVLAVEVLRSAILNYEEKHGLITSKEVTTEEIVRKRLKKVMNPIKGLDMVATHLVKEIEIKDGVVRILIDLPADHQFANSIKEDAIEKIESLWDIDKAVVEFTD
;
A
#
# COMPACT_ATOMS: atom_id res chain seq x y z
N MET A 1 13.37 -24.08 19.08
CA MET A 1 12.50 -24.51 17.97
C MET A 1 13.15 -24.07 16.68
N PRO A 2 13.17 -24.89 15.61
CA PRO A 2 13.67 -24.42 14.32
C PRO A 2 12.82 -23.25 13.82
N SER A 3 13.46 -22.29 13.12
CA SER A 3 12.78 -21.15 12.52
C SER A 3 11.72 -21.65 11.52
N PRO A 4 10.53 -21.05 11.45
CA PRO A 4 9.55 -21.37 10.42
C PRO A 4 9.95 -20.84 9.02
N TYR A 5 11.06 -20.09 8.95
CA TYR A 5 11.56 -19.47 7.73
C TYR A 5 12.77 -20.22 7.19
N ASN A 6 12.86 -20.32 5.86
CA ASN A 6 14.05 -20.83 5.16
C ASN A 6 15.19 -19.81 5.19
N ASP A 7 16.38 -20.23 4.75
CA ASP A 7 17.60 -19.39 4.79
C ASP A 7 17.50 -18.15 3.89
N ILE A 8 16.75 -18.21 2.77
CA ILE A 8 16.58 -17.09 1.85
C ILE A 8 15.74 -15.98 2.50
N VAL A 9 14.64 -16.36 3.15
CA VAL A 9 13.82 -15.41 3.91
C VAL A 9 14.62 -14.77 5.04
N LEU A 10 15.41 -15.57 5.78
CA LEU A 10 16.25 -15.06 6.86
C LEU A 10 17.36 -14.15 6.36
N GLU A 11 17.91 -14.44 5.17
CA GLU A 11 18.93 -13.59 4.53
C GLU A 11 18.34 -12.22 4.13
N HIS A 12 17.18 -12.20 3.43
CA HIS A 12 16.50 -10.96 3.06
C HIS A 12 15.99 -10.17 4.27
N PHE A 13 15.68 -10.84 5.38
CA PHE A 13 15.31 -10.17 6.62
C PHE A 13 16.50 -9.49 7.29
N LYS A 14 17.65 -10.17 7.36
CA LYS A 14 18.86 -9.67 8.04
C LYS A 14 19.60 -8.63 7.21
N ASN A 15 19.63 -8.82 5.90
CA ASN A 15 20.35 -8.00 4.92
C ASN A 15 19.39 -7.54 3.80
N PRO A 16 18.35 -6.76 4.10
CA PRO A 16 17.37 -6.38 3.09
C PRO A 16 18.01 -5.44 2.05
N ARG A 17 17.70 -5.72 0.76
CA ARG A 17 18.17 -4.93 -0.38
C ARG A 17 17.26 -3.73 -0.60
N ASN A 18 17.83 -2.65 -1.14
CA ASN A 18 17.10 -1.46 -1.56
C ASN A 18 16.23 -0.83 -0.45
N THR A 19 16.70 -0.85 0.80
CA THR A 19 16.01 -0.21 1.92
C THR A 19 16.17 1.31 1.90
N GLY A 20 15.22 2.03 2.50
CA GLY A 20 15.24 3.47 2.69
C GLY A 20 14.26 4.20 1.79
N ARG A 21 14.44 5.52 1.68
CA ARG A 21 13.58 6.44 0.91
C ARG A 21 14.29 6.99 -0.31
N ILE A 22 13.48 7.44 -1.26
CA ILE A 22 13.89 8.34 -2.34
C ILE A 22 13.19 9.68 -2.03
N GLU A 23 13.96 10.79 -1.92
CA GLU A 23 13.43 12.08 -1.49
C GLU A 23 12.39 12.65 -2.46
N ASN A 24 12.61 12.52 -3.77
CA ASN A 24 11.67 12.99 -4.80
C ASN A 24 11.35 11.83 -5.76
N PRO A 25 10.56 10.84 -5.34
CA PRO A 25 10.26 9.70 -6.16
C PRO A 25 9.27 10.08 -7.27
N ASP A 26 9.45 9.48 -8.44
CA ASP A 26 8.50 9.61 -9.55
C ASP A 26 7.16 8.95 -9.22
N GLY A 27 7.21 7.83 -8.48
CA GLY A 27 6.04 7.14 -7.95
C GLY A 27 6.27 6.66 -6.51
N LYS A 28 5.24 6.72 -5.69
CA LYS A 28 5.26 6.22 -4.31
C LYS A 28 3.90 5.67 -3.88
N ALA A 29 3.94 4.71 -2.98
CA ALA A 29 2.74 4.23 -2.28
C ALA A 29 3.10 3.64 -0.92
N THR A 30 2.10 3.57 -0.05
CA THR A 30 2.14 2.84 1.21
C THR A 30 0.93 1.93 1.29
N GLU A 31 1.14 0.66 1.62
CA GLU A 31 0.08 -0.32 1.84
C GLU A 31 0.24 -0.99 3.19
N GLY A 32 -0.90 -1.41 3.78
CA GLY A 32 -0.93 -1.91 5.15
C GLY A 32 -1.10 -0.79 6.17
N SER A 33 -1.05 -1.13 7.43
CA SER A 33 -1.20 -0.19 8.55
C SER A 33 -0.42 -0.69 9.76
N PRO A 34 0.23 0.19 10.55
CA PRO A 34 0.86 -0.19 11.82
C PRO A 34 -0.12 -0.83 12.81
N ALA A 35 -1.39 -0.44 12.77
CA ALA A 35 -2.45 -1.04 13.60
C ALA A 35 -2.70 -2.52 13.27
N CYS A 36 -2.43 -2.94 12.03
CA CYS A 36 -2.54 -4.34 11.57
C CYS A 36 -1.22 -5.11 11.71
N GLY A 37 -0.14 -4.42 12.09
CA GLY A 37 1.18 -5.00 12.36
C GLY A 37 2.09 -5.12 11.14
N ASP A 38 1.60 -4.90 9.92
CA ASP A 38 2.41 -4.92 8.70
C ASP A 38 2.12 -3.68 7.84
N MET A 39 3.18 -2.95 7.44
CA MET A 39 3.11 -1.81 6.54
C MET A 39 4.35 -1.80 5.62
N VAL A 40 4.16 -1.44 4.36
CA VAL A 40 5.25 -1.28 3.39
C VAL A 40 5.05 0.02 2.63
N SER A 41 6.07 0.86 2.62
CA SER A 41 6.16 2.02 1.73
C SER A 41 7.17 1.74 0.62
N LEU A 42 6.86 2.12 -0.60
CA LEU A 42 7.69 1.86 -1.77
C LEU A 42 7.83 3.13 -2.61
N TYR A 43 9.04 3.37 -3.10
CA TYR A 43 9.46 4.55 -3.85
C TYR A 43 10.11 4.12 -5.16
N LEU A 44 9.72 4.74 -6.30
CA LEU A 44 10.19 4.43 -7.64
C LEU A 44 10.85 5.65 -8.30
N MET A 45 11.96 5.40 -9.00
CA MET A 45 12.47 6.25 -10.08
C MET A 45 12.27 5.53 -11.40
N VAL A 46 11.73 6.22 -12.39
CA VAL A 46 11.38 5.64 -13.68
C VAL A 46 11.96 6.51 -14.80
N ASP A 47 12.68 5.88 -15.70
CA ASP A 47 13.16 6.57 -16.89
C ASP A 47 11.98 7.02 -17.78
N PRO A 48 11.85 8.31 -18.11
CA PRO A 48 10.67 8.83 -18.80
C PRO A 48 10.53 8.37 -20.25
N GLU A 49 11.59 7.91 -20.89
CA GLU A 49 11.58 7.45 -22.30
C GLU A 49 11.32 5.95 -22.38
N THR A 50 12.08 5.15 -21.62
CA THR A 50 12.02 3.69 -21.68
C THR A 50 10.98 3.08 -20.75
N LYS A 51 10.46 3.87 -19.77
CA LYS A 51 9.57 3.41 -18.71
C LYS A 51 10.18 2.31 -17.84
N ILE A 52 11.50 2.23 -17.78
CA ILE A 52 12.23 1.28 -16.93
C ILE A 52 12.35 1.85 -15.52
N ILE A 53 12.13 1.00 -14.52
CA ILE A 53 12.39 1.32 -13.12
C ILE A 53 13.91 1.34 -12.90
N THR A 54 14.48 2.53 -12.81
CA THR A 54 15.93 2.75 -12.67
C THR A 54 16.40 2.62 -11.25
N ASP A 55 15.57 3.06 -10.31
CA ASP A 55 15.79 2.83 -8.88
C ASP A 55 14.48 2.56 -8.15
N ILE A 56 14.58 1.79 -7.08
CA ILE A 56 13.45 1.41 -6.24
C ILE A 56 13.94 1.22 -4.81
N LYS A 57 13.21 1.80 -3.86
CA LYS A 57 13.50 1.63 -2.44
C LYS A 57 12.23 1.35 -1.67
N PHE A 58 12.39 0.73 -0.50
CA PHE A 58 11.28 0.47 0.38
C PHE A 58 11.62 0.70 1.85
N GLU A 59 10.59 1.00 2.62
CA GLU A 59 10.58 0.91 4.07
C GLU A 59 9.48 -0.05 4.49
N SER A 60 9.72 -0.84 5.51
CA SER A 60 8.75 -1.81 6.01
C SER A 60 8.72 -1.77 7.53
N TYR A 61 7.51 -1.83 8.05
CA TYR A 61 7.23 -2.09 9.45
C TYR A 61 6.41 -3.38 9.52
N GLY A 62 6.92 -4.39 10.24
CA GLY A 62 6.20 -5.67 10.33
C GLY A 62 7.10 -6.85 10.64
N CYS A 63 6.63 -8.05 10.31
CA CYS A 63 7.32 -9.30 10.59
C CYS A 63 8.48 -9.57 9.61
N ALA A 64 9.31 -10.57 9.92
CA ALA A 64 10.45 -10.95 9.08
C ALA A 64 10.04 -11.26 7.62
N SER A 65 8.88 -11.92 7.41
CA SER A 65 8.34 -12.15 6.07
C SER A 65 8.01 -10.85 5.34
N ASN A 66 7.48 -9.85 6.05
CA ASN A 66 7.12 -8.56 5.44
C ASN A 66 8.36 -7.82 4.95
N ILE A 67 9.43 -7.79 5.75
CA ILE A 67 10.71 -7.19 5.36
C ILE A 67 11.33 -7.97 4.20
N ALA A 68 11.34 -9.31 4.25
CA ALA A 68 11.89 -10.14 3.19
C ALA A 68 11.13 -9.99 1.87
N THR A 69 9.79 -9.89 1.90
CA THR A 69 8.98 -9.68 0.68
C THR A 69 9.15 -8.26 0.13
N GLY A 70 9.29 -7.23 0.96
CA GLY A 70 9.66 -5.89 0.54
C GLY A 70 11.03 -5.87 -0.15
N SER A 71 12.01 -6.58 0.41
CA SER A 71 13.34 -6.72 -0.19
C SER A 71 13.28 -7.39 -1.57
N ILE A 72 12.70 -8.58 -1.67
CA ILE A 72 12.69 -9.35 -2.93
C ILE A 72 11.87 -8.67 -4.03
N ILE A 73 10.75 -8.01 -3.70
CA ILE A 73 9.94 -7.32 -4.71
C ILE A 73 10.70 -6.19 -5.38
N THR A 74 11.60 -5.51 -4.65
CA THR A 74 12.45 -4.47 -5.23
C THR A 74 13.49 -5.04 -6.19
N GLU A 75 14.06 -6.21 -5.91
CA GLU A 75 15.00 -6.89 -6.82
C GLU A 75 14.28 -7.39 -8.08
N LEU A 76 13.07 -7.93 -7.93
CA LEU A 76 12.26 -8.41 -9.06
C LEU A 76 11.79 -7.28 -9.97
N ALA A 77 11.55 -6.08 -9.44
CA ALA A 77 11.02 -4.95 -10.20
C ALA A 77 12.10 -4.05 -10.80
N LYS A 78 13.27 -3.92 -10.17
CA LYS A 78 14.36 -3.05 -10.64
C LYS A 78 14.86 -3.50 -12.01
N GLY A 79 14.99 -2.57 -12.94
CA GLY A 79 15.43 -2.82 -14.32
C GLY A 79 14.34 -3.34 -15.26
N LYS A 80 13.11 -3.57 -14.76
CA LYS A 80 11.94 -3.87 -15.60
C LYS A 80 11.21 -2.60 -16.00
N THR A 81 10.48 -2.67 -17.12
CA THR A 81 9.49 -1.63 -17.42
C THR A 81 8.34 -1.67 -16.42
N ILE A 82 7.65 -0.54 -16.25
CA ILE A 82 6.46 -0.48 -15.37
C ILE A 82 5.40 -1.52 -15.78
N GLU A 83 5.25 -1.78 -17.09
CA GLU A 83 4.29 -2.77 -17.60
C GLU A 83 4.68 -4.22 -17.27
N GLU A 84 5.97 -4.53 -17.24
CA GLU A 84 6.47 -5.83 -16.80
C GLU A 84 6.39 -5.98 -15.29
N ALA A 85 6.71 -4.91 -14.55
CA ALA A 85 6.66 -4.90 -13.10
C ALA A 85 5.21 -5.08 -12.57
N LYS A 86 4.19 -4.51 -13.23
CA LYS A 86 2.77 -4.74 -12.91
C LYS A 86 2.35 -6.21 -13.00
N LYS A 87 3.01 -7.00 -13.84
CA LYS A 87 2.68 -8.42 -14.05
C LYS A 87 3.28 -9.33 -13.00
N ILE A 88 4.21 -8.84 -12.18
CA ILE A 88 4.79 -9.61 -11.07
C ILE A 88 3.66 -10.07 -10.15
N THR A 89 3.67 -11.35 -9.83
CA THR A 89 2.67 -11.99 -9.00
C THR A 89 3.19 -12.22 -7.58
N TRP A 90 2.27 -12.32 -6.61
CA TRP A 90 2.64 -12.68 -5.24
C TRP A 90 3.31 -14.06 -5.17
N LYS A 91 2.96 -14.95 -6.10
CA LYS A 91 3.56 -16.29 -6.20
C LYS A 91 5.03 -16.20 -6.61
N GLU A 92 5.36 -15.39 -7.62
CA GLU A 92 6.75 -15.15 -8.02
C GLU A 92 7.57 -14.55 -6.88
N ALA A 93 7.03 -13.57 -6.13
CA ALA A 93 7.69 -13.01 -4.96
C ALA A 93 7.92 -14.05 -3.86
N SER A 94 6.93 -14.91 -3.61
CA SER A 94 7.06 -16.02 -2.65
C SER A 94 8.07 -17.09 -3.12
N ASP A 95 8.00 -17.49 -4.38
CA ASP A 95 8.88 -18.52 -4.96
C ASP A 95 10.35 -18.05 -4.98
N ALA A 96 10.60 -16.78 -5.28
CA ALA A 96 11.93 -16.16 -5.24
C ALA A 96 12.55 -16.17 -3.83
N LEU A 97 11.72 -16.19 -2.78
CA LEU A 97 12.15 -16.38 -1.39
C LEU A 97 12.25 -17.87 -0.98
N GLY A 98 12.12 -18.82 -1.93
CA GLY A 98 12.09 -20.24 -1.63
C GLY A 98 10.81 -20.72 -0.94
N GLY A 99 9.74 -19.93 -1.02
CA GLY A 99 8.44 -20.17 -0.40
C GLY A 99 8.28 -19.50 0.97
N LEU A 100 7.06 -19.13 1.28
CA LEU A 100 6.66 -18.58 2.58
C LEU A 100 5.74 -19.54 3.32
N PRO A 101 5.75 -19.54 4.67
CA PRO A 101 4.72 -20.24 5.44
C PRO A 101 3.31 -19.78 5.00
N LYS A 102 2.35 -20.72 4.90
CA LYS A 102 0.98 -20.41 4.43
C LYS A 102 0.33 -19.21 5.14
N ILE A 103 0.54 -19.09 6.46
CA ILE A 103 0.02 -18.00 7.29
C ILE A 103 0.72 -16.65 7.00
N LYS A 104 1.79 -16.63 6.22
CA LYS A 104 2.57 -15.45 5.82
C LYS A 104 2.46 -15.12 4.33
N ALA A 105 1.64 -15.83 3.58
CA ALA A 105 1.41 -15.56 2.16
C ALA A 105 0.89 -14.13 1.90
N HIS A 106 0.14 -13.56 2.87
CA HIS A 106 -0.35 -12.18 2.78
C HIS A 106 0.77 -11.14 2.65
N CYS A 107 1.98 -11.41 3.18
CA CYS A 107 3.11 -10.48 3.05
C CYS A 107 3.55 -10.32 1.59
N SER A 108 3.53 -11.41 0.79
CA SER A 108 3.85 -11.33 -0.65
C SER A 108 2.73 -10.66 -1.45
N VAL A 109 1.48 -10.79 -1.04
CA VAL A 109 0.36 -10.05 -1.63
C VAL A 109 0.53 -8.56 -1.36
N LEU A 110 0.80 -8.16 -0.12
CA LEU A 110 1.03 -6.77 0.28
C LEU A 110 2.19 -6.14 -0.51
N ALA A 111 3.32 -6.86 -0.68
CA ALA A 111 4.47 -6.38 -1.44
C ALA A 111 4.14 -6.12 -2.93
N VAL A 112 3.33 -6.97 -3.55
CA VAL A 112 2.87 -6.76 -4.94
C VAL A 112 1.87 -5.63 -5.03
N GLU A 113 0.98 -5.49 -4.06
CA GLU A 113 0.00 -4.40 -4.04
C GLU A 113 0.67 -3.04 -3.91
N VAL A 114 1.66 -2.88 -3.01
CA VAL A 114 2.40 -1.62 -2.88
C VAL A 114 3.19 -1.28 -4.14
N LEU A 115 3.77 -2.27 -4.83
CA LEU A 115 4.44 -2.05 -6.12
C LEU A 115 3.46 -1.53 -7.17
N ARG A 116 2.30 -2.17 -7.32
CA ARG A 116 1.26 -1.75 -8.27
C ARG A 116 0.70 -0.36 -7.94
N SER A 117 0.50 -0.07 -6.66
CA SER A 117 0.03 1.25 -6.20
C SER A 117 1.07 2.34 -6.48
N ALA A 118 2.37 2.06 -6.29
CA ALA A 118 3.43 3.03 -6.59
C ALA A 118 3.57 3.28 -8.10
N ILE A 119 3.43 2.24 -8.93
CA ILE A 119 3.40 2.39 -10.39
C ILE A 119 2.16 3.19 -10.82
N LEU A 120 0.99 2.91 -10.26
CA LEU A 120 -0.24 3.66 -10.53
C LEU A 120 -0.06 5.15 -10.20
N ASN A 121 0.55 5.47 -9.05
CA ASN A 121 0.84 6.85 -8.66
C ASN A 121 1.80 7.54 -9.67
N TYR A 122 2.82 6.81 -10.18
CA TYR A 122 3.67 7.29 -11.26
C TYR A 122 2.86 7.62 -12.52
N GLU A 123 2.00 6.70 -12.97
CA GLU A 123 1.19 6.87 -14.18
C GLU A 123 0.19 8.04 -14.05
N GLU A 124 -0.42 8.20 -12.88
CA GLU A 124 -1.31 9.33 -12.58
C GLU A 124 -0.56 10.66 -12.66
N LYS A 125 0.59 10.78 -12.02
CA LYS A 125 1.41 12.00 -12.02
C LYS A 125 1.89 12.40 -13.42
N HIS A 126 2.18 11.42 -14.27
CA HIS A 126 2.73 11.65 -15.61
C HIS A 126 1.66 11.63 -16.72
N GLY A 127 0.37 11.57 -16.36
CA GLY A 127 -0.73 11.61 -17.31
C GLY A 127 -0.78 10.41 -18.27
N LEU A 128 -0.20 9.27 -17.89
CA LEU A 128 -0.18 8.05 -18.70
C LEU A 128 -1.50 7.30 -18.64
N ILE A 129 -2.33 7.59 -17.64
CA ILE A 129 -3.68 7.04 -17.54
C ILE A 129 -4.63 7.97 -18.26
N THR A 130 -5.12 7.53 -19.41
CA THR A 130 -6.01 8.31 -20.30
C THR A 130 -7.47 8.33 -19.87
N SER A 131 -7.89 7.44 -18.96
CA SER A 131 -9.25 7.40 -18.42
C SER A 131 -9.21 7.59 -16.90
N LYS A 132 -9.04 8.82 -16.46
CA LYS A 132 -9.24 9.16 -15.05
C LYS A 132 -10.74 9.22 -14.80
N GLU A 133 -11.31 8.19 -14.21
CA GLU A 133 -12.66 8.31 -13.65
C GLU A 133 -12.63 9.35 -12.54
N VAL A 134 -13.56 10.33 -12.63
CA VAL A 134 -13.77 11.30 -11.54
C VAL A 134 -14.13 10.52 -10.28
N THR A 135 -13.56 10.93 -9.15
CA THR A 135 -13.80 10.24 -7.88
C THR A 135 -15.29 10.22 -7.55
N THR A 136 -15.81 9.02 -7.40
CA THR A 136 -17.19 8.73 -6.99
C THR A 136 -17.21 8.13 -5.59
N GLU A 137 -18.39 8.10 -4.96
CA GLU A 137 -18.57 7.43 -3.68
C GLU A 137 -18.13 5.95 -3.73
N GLU A 138 -18.36 5.26 -4.85
CA GLU A 138 -17.95 3.88 -5.04
C GLU A 138 -16.40 3.74 -5.01
N ILE A 139 -15.68 4.65 -5.68
CA ILE A 139 -14.22 4.69 -5.67
C ILE A 139 -13.70 4.96 -4.25
N VAL A 140 -14.30 5.92 -3.54
CA VAL A 140 -13.96 6.21 -2.14
C VAL A 140 -14.19 4.98 -1.26
N ARG A 141 -15.35 4.32 -1.36
CA ARG A 141 -15.64 3.07 -0.62
C ARG A 141 -14.64 1.96 -0.96
N LYS A 142 -14.26 1.82 -2.21
CA LYS A 142 -13.24 0.84 -2.65
C LYS A 142 -11.86 1.13 -2.02
N ARG A 143 -11.48 2.39 -1.91
CA ARG A 143 -10.24 2.80 -1.21
C ARG A 143 -10.33 2.52 0.29
N LEU A 144 -11.46 2.83 0.91
CA LEU A 144 -11.69 2.61 2.34
C LEU A 144 -11.76 1.11 2.73
N LYS A 145 -11.99 0.18 1.80
CA LYS A 145 -11.77 -1.26 2.04
C LYS A 145 -10.33 -1.62 2.36
N LYS A 146 -9.37 -0.76 2.03
CA LYS A 146 -7.96 -0.94 2.42
C LYS A 146 -7.65 -0.45 3.84
N VAL A 147 -8.58 0.23 4.49
CA VAL A 147 -8.46 0.70 5.88
C VAL A 147 -9.09 -0.33 6.80
N MET A 148 -8.28 -0.87 7.70
CA MET A 148 -8.73 -1.91 8.64
C MET A 148 -9.44 -1.30 9.83
N ASN A 149 -10.49 -1.97 10.28
CA ASN A 149 -11.06 -1.77 11.59
C ASN A 149 -10.32 -2.66 12.61
N PRO A 150 -9.45 -2.10 13.46
CA PRO A 150 -8.63 -2.90 14.38
C PRO A 150 -9.45 -3.66 15.43
N ILE A 151 -10.70 -3.24 15.66
CA ILE A 151 -11.61 -3.86 16.65
C ILE A 151 -12.11 -5.21 16.11
N LYS A 152 -12.45 -5.26 14.80
CA LYS A 152 -13.10 -6.43 14.18
C LYS A 152 -12.17 -7.24 13.29
N GLY A 153 -10.97 -6.72 12.95
CA GLY A 153 -10.02 -7.37 12.06
C GLY A 153 -10.49 -7.47 10.60
N LEU A 154 -11.48 -6.66 10.21
CA LEU A 154 -12.02 -6.55 8.86
C LEU A 154 -11.91 -5.09 8.40
N ASP A 155 -12.11 -4.83 7.09
CA ASP A 155 -12.09 -3.46 6.59
C ASP A 155 -13.25 -2.60 7.12
N MET A 156 -13.06 -1.28 7.11
CA MET A 156 -14.02 -0.34 7.69
C MET A 156 -15.36 -0.28 6.93
N VAL A 157 -15.39 -0.68 5.65
CA VAL A 157 -16.62 -0.73 4.85
C VAL A 157 -17.41 -2.00 5.18
N ALA A 158 -16.74 -3.16 5.24
CA ALA A 158 -17.36 -4.43 5.63
C ALA A 158 -17.89 -4.41 7.07
N THR A 159 -17.26 -3.64 7.93
CA THR A 159 -17.71 -3.46 9.35
C THR A 159 -18.75 -2.38 9.54
N HIS A 160 -19.22 -1.76 8.46
CA HIS A 160 -20.21 -0.68 8.45
C HIS A 160 -19.80 0.57 9.28
N LEU A 161 -18.50 0.82 9.43
CA LEU A 161 -18.01 2.04 10.08
C LEU A 161 -18.22 3.30 9.23
N VAL A 162 -18.30 3.17 7.91
CA VAL A 162 -18.51 4.31 6.99
C VAL A 162 -20.01 4.61 6.92
N LYS A 163 -20.45 5.68 7.58
CA LYS A 163 -21.86 6.14 7.59
C LYS A 163 -22.19 6.94 6.36
N GLU A 164 -21.40 7.96 6.06
CA GLU A 164 -21.67 8.93 5.00
C GLU A 164 -20.39 9.33 4.29
N ILE A 165 -20.49 9.58 2.98
CA ILE A 165 -19.42 10.10 2.15
C ILE A 165 -20.01 11.24 1.32
N GLU A 166 -19.45 12.44 1.47
CA GLU A 166 -19.75 13.60 0.63
C GLU A 166 -18.52 13.97 -0.20
N ILE A 167 -18.71 14.21 -1.51
CA ILE A 167 -17.64 14.62 -2.42
C ILE A 167 -18.05 15.95 -3.04
N LYS A 168 -17.25 16.98 -2.81
CA LYS A 168 -17.53 18.33 -3.34
C LYS A 168 -16.24 19.12 -3.53
N ASP A 169 -16.06 19.68 -4.72
CA ASP A 169 -14.98 20.62 -5.05
C ASP A 169 -13.57 20.11 -4.64
N GLY A 170 -13.26 18.84 -4.95
CA GLY A 170 -11.97 18.22 -4.58
C GLY A 170 -11.84 17.85 -3.11
N VAL A 171 -12.89 17.99 -2.32
CA VAL A 171 -12.92 17.61 -0.90
C VAL A 171 -13.81 16.38 -0.68
N VAL A 172 -13.28 15.38 -0.02
CA VAL A 172 -14.06 14.20 0.46
C VAL A 172 -14.26 14.31 1.95
N ARG A 173 -15.53 14.33 2.39
CA ARG A 173 -15.90 14.22 3.80
C ARG A 173 -16.40 12.82 4.09
N ILE A 174 -15.92 12.23 5.16
CA ILE A 174 -16.25 10.85 5.56
C ILE A 174 -16.72 10.88 7.02
N LEU A 175 -17.94 10.46 7.27
CA LEU A 175 -18.46 10.27 8.62
C LEU A 175 -18.27 8.81 9.04
N ILE A 176 -17.58 8.60 10.16
CA ILE A 176 -17.26 7.29 10.72
C ILE A 176 -18.07 7.05 11.98
N ASP A 177 -18.72 5.88 12.06
CA ASP A 177 -19.50 5.41 13.20
C ASP A 177 -18.60 4.89 14.31
N LEU A 178 -17.89 5.79 14.94
CA LEU A 178 -16.96 5.53 16.03
C LEU A 178 -16.82 6.80 16.87
N PRO A 179 -16.81 6.74 18.20
CA PRO A 179 -16.55 7.90 19.04
C PRO A 179 -15.15 8.50 18.78
N ALA A 180 -15.06 9.82 18.78
CA ALA A 180 -13.79 10.52 18.52
C ALA A 180 -12.69 10.24 19.56
N ASP A 181 -13.07 9.88 20.79
CA ASP A 181 -12.16 9.52 21.88
C ASP A 181 -11.76 8.03 21.89
N HIS A 182 -12.26 7.25 20.92
CA HIS A 182 -11.91 5.83 20.82
C HIS A 182 -10.42 5.66 20.53
N GLN A 183 -9.76 4.69 21.20
CA GLN A 183 -8.32 4.46 21.13
C GLN A 183 -7.75 4.31 19.69
N PHE A 184 -8.58 3.88 18.71
CA PHE A 184 -8.17 3.70 17.30
C PHE A 184 -8.68 4.82 16.38
N ALA A 185 -9.39 5.83 16.89
CA ALA A 185 -9.97 6.88 16.06
C ALA A 185 -8.90 7.61 15.23
N ASN A 186 -7.80 8.03 15.86
CA ASN A 186 -6.71 8.72 15.17
C ASN A 186 -6.05 7.85 14.09
N SER A 187 -5.76 6.58 14.37
CA SER A 187 -5.15 5.66 13.39
C SER A 187 -6.06 5.45 12.18
N ILE A 188 -7.36 5.19 12.41
CA ILE A 188 -8.35 5.03 11.34
C ILE A 188 -8.48 6.31 10.51
N LYS A 189 -8.46 7.47 11.16
CA LYS A 189 -8.50 8.77 10.50
C LYS A 189 -7.30 9.00 9.59
N GLU A 190 -6.10 8.78 10.09
CA GLU A 190 -4.85 8.96 9.34
C GLU A 190 -4.79 8.02 8.14
N ASP A 191 -5.11 6.73 8.34
CA ASP A 191 -5.16 5.74 7.28
C ASP A 191 -6.20 6.10 6.20
N ALA A 192 -7.40 6.54 6.61
CA ALA A 192 -8.45 6.94 5.68
C ALA A 192 -8.05 8.19 4.86
N ILE A 193 -7.48 9.21 5.52
CA ILE A 193 -6.99 10.42 4.84
C ILE A 193 -5.94 10.06 3.81
N GLU A 194 -4.92 9.28 4.18
CA GLU A 194 -3.85 8.85 3.26
C GLU A 194 -4.40 8.16 2.01
N LYS A 195 -5.33 7.22 2.19
CA LYS A 195 -5.92 6.47 1.07
C LYS A 195 -6.78 7.33 0.15
N ILE A 196 -7.45 8.33 0.67
CA ILE A 196 -8.34 9.20 -0.11
C ILE A 196 -7.57 10.34 -0.79
N GLU A 197 -6.63 10.98 -0.10
CA GLU A 197 -5.79 12.04 -0.68
C GLU A 197 -4.79 11.51 -1.72
N SER A 198 -4.66 10.19 -1.85
CA SER A 198 -3.93 9.57 -2.97
C SER A 198 -4.72 9.59 -4.29
N LEU A 199 -6.01 9.93 -4.29
CA LEU A 199 -6.82 10.07 -5.50
C LEU A 199 -6.45 11.36 -6.24
N TRP A 200 -6.40 11.28 -7.57
CA TRP A 200 -5.82 12.32 -8.43
C TRP A 200 -6.58 13.66 -8.46
N ASP A 201 -7.89 13.61 -8.19
CA ASP A 201 -8.82 14.75 -8.23
C ASP A 201 -9.29 15.17 -6.81
N ILE A 202 -8.64 14.66 -5.77
CA ILE A 202 -8.95 14.99 -4.38
C ILE A 202 -7.80 15.80 -3.77
N ASP A 203 -8.11 17.01 -3.38
CA ASP A 203 -7.17 17.92 -2.71
C ASP A 203 -7.11 17.67 -1.21
N LYS A 204 -8.24 17.24 -0.63
CA LYS A 204 -8.36 17.06 0.82
C LYS A 204 -9.39 16.01 1.22
N ALA A 205 -9.04 15.22 2.21
CA ALA A 205 -9.97 14.35 2.93
C ALA A 205 -10.23 14.88 4.35
N VAL A 206 -11.48 14.88 4.76
CA VAL A 206 -11.94 15.27 6.11
C VAL A 206 -12.67 14.09 6.72
N VAL A 207 -12.14 13.59 7.83
CA VAL A 207 -12.76 12.49 8.56
C VAL A 207 -13.36 13.02 9.86
N GLU A 208 -14.64 12.79 10.01
CA GLU A 208 -15.46 13.15 11.15
C GLU A 208 -15.97 11.88 11.83
N PHE A 209 -16.20 11.94 13.13
CA PHE A 209 -16.68 10.83 13.93
C PHE A 209 -18.06 11.12 14.48
N THR A 210 -18.84 10.07 14.72
CA THR A 210 -20.10 10.19 15.46
C THR A 210 -19.82 10.45 16.94
N ASP A 211 -20.74 11.15 17.60
CA ASP A 211 -20.72 11.40 19.07
C ASP A 211 -20.95 10.09 19.86
#